data_95cf55a6a96b7f44ef53832ea898708a
#
_entry.id   95cf55a6a96b7f44ef53832ea898708a
#
_cell.length_a   1.000
_cell.length_b   1.000
_cell.length_c   1.000
_cell.angle_alpha   90.00
_cell.angle_beta   90.00
_cell.angle_gamma   90.00
#
_symmetry.space_group_name_H-M   'P 1'
#
loop_
_entity.id
_entity.type
_entity.pdbx_description
1 polymer ?
#
loop_
_entity_poly.entity_id
_entity_poly.type
_entity_poly.pdbx_seq_one_letter_code
_entity_poly.pdbx_strand_id
1 'polypeptide(L)'
;MSDHDTQARPTSDLIRPLERVLRTLHANPFPDVANPPEVKKRASVAVILRVQPHYSHWPPRHAPDESFIDVAHAGSAEQRATAFFDQDWVKHGEPEVLLIRRAAREGDRWQSHVALPGGRRDPDDEGDKAAAIRETAEEVGIDLSDANCIAIGNLPQRVVTTSWGKVALMVLCPYVFLITQPSLPPLRLQPTEVASTHWVSLRALLSPSQRTFAYEDVSSRLAKQEKGWRKDVMRVMLGKMQFAAIRLIPSESSYCSTTPGFLPPAPNPTYGPP
;
A
#
# COMPACT_ATOMS: atom_id res chain seq x y z
N MET A 1 -31.36 -33.00 -9.02
CA MET A 1 -30.13 -32.81 -9.75
C MET A 1 -30.06 -31.33 -10.07
N SER A 2 -29.37 -30.59 -9.25
CA SER A 2 -29.19 -29.14 -9.39
C SER A 2 -27.73 -28.94 -9.70
N ASP A 3 -27.45 -28.58 -10.95
CA ASP A 3 -26.14 -28.18 -11.41
C ASP A 3 -25.74 -26.92 -10.63
N HIS A 4 -24.85 -27.08 -9.66
CA HIS A 4 -24.09 -25.95 -9.14
C HIS A 4 -23.05 -25.58 -10.19
N ASP A 5 -23.47 -24.66 -11.03
CA ASP A 5 -22.62 -23.95 -11.96
C ASP A 5 -21.52 -23.23 -11.15
N THR A 6 -20.37 -23.89 -11.03
CA THR A 6 -19.15 -23.29 -10.48
C THR A 6 -18.68 -22.29 -11.52
N GLN A 7 -19.26 -21.09 -11.48
CA GLN A 7 -18.76 -19.97 -12.27
C GLN A 7 -17.30 -19.73 -11.87
N ALA A 8 -16.40 -20.20 -12.71
CA ALA A 8 -15.00 -19.84 -12.65
C ALA A 8 -14.94 -18.30 -12.59
N ARG A 9 -14.38 -17.76 -11.51
CA ARG A 9 -14.13 -16.31 -11.43
C ARG A 9 -13.36 -15.92 -12.67
N PRO A 10 -13.79 -14.87 -13.39
CA PRO A 10 -13.08 -14.43 -14.58
C PRO A 10 -11.63 -14.18 -14.21
N THR A 11 -10.71 -14.76 -14.96
CA THR A 11 -9.28 -14.46 -14.94
C THR A 11 -9.10 -12.96 -14.79
N SER A 12 -8.22 -12.52 -13.89
CA SER A 12 -8.09 -11.12 -13.50
C SER A 12 -7.92 -10.24 -14.75
N ASP A 13 -8.99 -9.57 -15.14
CA ASP A 13 -8.99 -8.59 -16.23
C ASP A 13 -8.13 -7.35 -15.93
N LEU A 14 -7.54 -7.28 -14.72
CA LEU A 14 -6.71 -6.17 -14.27
C LEU A 14 -5.22 -6.35 -14.59
N ILE A 15 -4.73 -7.53 -14.90
CA ILE A 15 -3.29 -7.77 -15.14
C ILE A 15 -2.79 -6.97 -16.34
N ARG A 16 -3.47 -7.08 -17.49
CA ARG A 16 -3.07 -6.33 -18.69
C ARG A 16 -3.19 -4.82 -18.55
N PRO A 17 -4.29 -4.27 -17.99
CA PRO A 17 -4.35 -2.85 -17.65
C PRO A 17 -3.23 -2.41 -16.68
N LEU A 18 -2.94 -3.20 -15.65
CA LEU A 18 -1.85 -2.91 -14.71
C LEU A 18 -0.50 -2.87 -15.44
N GLU A 19 -0.17 -3.89 -16.23
CA GLU A 19 1.07 -3.91 -17.03
C GLU A 19 1.20 -2.64 -17.86
N ARG A 20 0.16 -2.26 -18.59
CA ARG A 20 0.16 -1.04 -19.42
C ARG A 20 0.43 0.21 -18.59
N VAL A 21 -0.24 0.35 -17.45
CA VAL A 21 -0.06 1.49 -16.55
C VAL A 21 1.37 1.54 -16.02
N LEU A 22 1.93 0.42 -15.57
CA LEU A 22 3.30 0.37 -15.03
C LEU A 22 4.35 0.66 -16.10
N ARG A 23 4.20 0.15 -17.32
CA ARG A 23 5.08 0.48 -18.45
C ARG A 23 5.00 1.96 -18.81
N THR A 24 3.79 2.53 -18.86
CA THR A 24 3.60 3.95 -19.14
C THR A 24 4.25 4.82 -18.06
N LEU A 25 4.10 4.44 -16.80
CA LEU A 25 4.71 5.14 -15.67
C LEU A 25 6.24 5.08 -15.73
N HIS A 26 6.79 3.91 -16.05
CA HIS A 26 8.23 3.73 -16.17
C HIS A 26 8.84 4.58 -17.31
N ALA A 27 8.16 4.64 -18.45
CA ALA A 27 8.58 5.41 -19.59
C ALA A 27 8.40 6.93 -19.44
N ASN A 28 7.51 7.36 -18.54
CA ASN A 28 7.14 8.76 -18.35
C ASN A 28 7.18 9.15 -16.85
N PRO A 29 8.36 9.28 -16.25
CA PRO A 29 8.47 9.67 -14.85
C PRO A 29 7.92 11.10 -14.65
N PHE A 30 7.22 11.29 -13.54
CA PHE A 30 6.73 12.61 -13.17
C PHE A 30 7.88 13.50 -12.68
N PRO A 31 7.85 14.81 -12.99
CA PRO A 31 8.85 15.74 -12.52
C PRO A 31 8.81 15.90 -10.99
N ASP A 32 9.97 16.15 -10.40
CA ASP A 32 10.06 16.43 -8.98
C ASP A 32 9.44 17.81 -8.65
N VAL A 33 8.72 17.86 -7.56
CA VAL A 33 8.15 19.10 -7.02
C VAL A 33 9.13 19.72 -6.04
N ALA A 34 9.50 20.97 -6.30
CA ALA A 34 10.34 21.73 -5.38
C ALA A 34 9.62 21.98 -4.04
N ASN A 35 10.40 22.08 -2.98
CA ASN A 35 9.83 22.47 -1.69
C ASN A 35 9.35 23.93 -1.76
N PRO A 36 8.12 24.21 -1.26
CA PRO A 36 7.74 25.59 -0.97
C PRO A 36 8.74 26.24 0.00
N PRO A 37 8.98 27.56 -0.07
CA PRO A 37 10.03 28.23 0.72
C PRO A 37 9.96 27.97 2.23
N GLU A 38 8.75 27.82 2.75
CA GLU A 38 8.52 27.58 4.18
C GLU A 38 8.60 26.10 4.59
N VAL A 39 8.71 25.18 3.62
CA VAL A 39 8.65 23.73 3.84
C VAL A 39 9.99 23.07 3.60
N LYS A 40 10.58 22.55 4.66
CA LYS A 40 11.82 21.77 4.57
C LYS A 40 11.58 20.25 4.60
N LYS A 41 10.34 19.82 4.86
CA LYS A 41 10.01 18.41 5.08
C LYS A 41 9.57 17.74 3.79
N ARG A 42 10.16 16.59 3.51
CA ARG A 42 9.71 15.64 2.48
C ARG A 42 9.39 14.32 3.17
N ALA A 43 8.38 13.64 2.68
CA ALA A 43 8.05 12.29 3.12
C ALA A 43 7.82 11.42 1.88
N SER A 44 8.38 10.23 1.91
CA SER A 44 8.32 9.31 0.79
C SER A 44 7.54 8.05 1.19
N VAL A 45 6.70 7.58 0.28
CA VAL A 45 5.90 6.37 0.50
C VAL A 45 6.08 5.40 -0.66
N ALA A 46 6.01 4.11 -0.35
CA ALA A 46 6.12 3.04 -1.31
C ALA A 46 4.75 2.43 -1.64
N VAL A 47 4.34 2.52 -2.90
CA VAL A 47 3.22 1.75 -3.46
C VAL A 47 3.77 0.40 -3.88
N ILE A 48 3.69 -0.58 -3.00
CA ILE A 48 4.26 -1.92 -3.20
C ILE A 48 3.18 -2.81 -3.80
N LEU A 49 3.41 -3.24 -5.02
CA LEU A 49 2.52 -4.11 -5.78
C LEU A 49 3.07 -5.52 -5.85
N ARG A 50 2.19 -6.51 -5.79
CA ARG A 50 2.47 -7.91 -6.13
C ARG A 50 1.33 -8.49 -6.95
N VAL A 51 1.57 -9.63 -7.56
CA VAL A 51 0.50 -10.47 -8.10
C VAL A 51 0.42 -11.71 -7.22
N GLN A 52 -0.74 -11.94 -6.60
CA GLN A 52 -1.01 -13.14 -5.82
C GLN A 52 -1.38 -14.26 -6.78
N PRO A 53 -0.64 -15.38 -6.84
CA PRO A 53 -0.99 -16.51 -7.70
C PRO A 53 -2.34 -17.11 -7.34
N HIS A 54 -3.10 -17.50 -8.33
CA HIS A 54 -4.29 -18.33 -8.10
C HIS A 54 -3.86 -19.76 -7.79
N TYR A 55 -4.60 -20.45 -6.91
CA TYR A 55 -4.26 -21.81 -6.45
C TYR A 55 -3.98 -22.79 -7.59
N SER A 56 -4.77 -22.78 -8.66
CA SER A 56 -4.60 -23.66 -9.82
C SER A 56 -3.41 -23.32 -10.73
N HIS A 57 -2.80 -22.14 -10.56
CA HIS A 57 -1.66 -21.64 -11.34
C HIS A 57 -0.48 -21.30 -10.45
N TRP A 58 -0.43 -21.88 -9.25
CA TRP A 58 0.69 -21.65 -8.34
C TRP A 58 1.99 -22.20 -8.94
N PRO A 59 3.04 -21.40 -9.06
CA PRO A 59 4.30 -21.88 -9.61
C PRO A 59 4.88 -23.00 -8.73
N PRO A 60 5.41 -24.09 -9.30
CA PRO A 60 5.96 -25.18 -8.54
C PRO A 60 7.14 -24.70 -7.68
N ARG A 61 7.17 -25.09 -6.40
CA ARG A 61 8.18 -24.64 -5.43
C ARG A 61 9.60 -25.09 -5.74
N HIS A 62 9.78 -26.12 -6.58
CA HIS A 62 11.06 -26.75 -6.90
C HIS A 62 11.04 -27.27 -8.34
N ALA A 63 10.79 -26.45 -9.33
CA ALA A 63 11.16 -26.84 -10.68
C ALA A 63 12.60 -26.35 -10.90
N PRO A 64 13.61 -27.26 -10.98
CA PRO A 64 14.93 -26.90 -11.46
C PRO A 64 14.91 -26.70 -12.98
N ASP A 65 13.73 -26.50 -13.57
CA ASP A 65 13.53 -26.57 -15.00
C ASP A 65 13.30 -25.17 -15.59
N GLU A 66 13.78 -25.02 -16.80
CA GLU A 66 13.92 -23.81 -17.64
C GLU A 66 12.66 -22.94 -17.82
N SER A 67 11.52 -23.34 -17.24
CA SER A 67 10.25 -22.60 -17.33
C SER A 67 10.12 -21.45 -16.31
N PHE A 68 10.96 -21.39 -15.29
CA PHE A 68 11.00 -20.26 -14.36
C PHE A 68 11.96 -19.22 -14.92
N ILE A 69 11.42 -18.26 -15.67
CA ILE A 69 12.22 -17.10 -16.11
C ILE A 69 12.67 -16.40 -14.84
N ASP A 70 13.98 -16.45 -14.57
CA ASP A 70 14.59 -15.69 -13.48
C ASP A 70 14.49 -14.20 -13.81
N VAL A 71 13.35 -13.63 -13.42
CA VAL A 71 13.06 -12.21 -13.65
C VAL A 71 14.10 -11.31 -13.02
N ALA A 72 14.76 -11.77 -11.95
CA ALA A 72 15.77 -11.00 -11.24
C ALA A 72 16.97 -10.68 -12.13
N HIS A 73 17.32 -11.54 -13.07
CA HIS A 73 18.51 -11.41 -13.93
C HIS A 73 18.18 -11.02 -15.39
N ALA A 74 16.94 -10.70 -15.73
CA ALA A 74 16.48 -10.44 -17.10
C ALA A 74 16.89 -9.05 -17.68
N GLY A 75 18.00 -8.47 -17.26
CA GLY A 75 18.51 -7.22 -17.85
C GLY A 75 17.83 -5.95 -17.32
N SER A 76 17.31 -5.06 -18.22
CA SER A 76 16.71 -3.79 -17.79
C SER A 76 15.39 -3.97 -17.04
N ALA A 77 14.98 -2.95 -16.27
CA ALA A 77 13.70 -2.95 -15.56
C ALA A 77 12.50 -3.23 -16.49
N GLU A 78 12.55 -2.71 -17.72
CA GLU A 78 11.52 -2.97 -18.73
C GLU A 78 11.50 -4.43 -19.18
N GLN A 79 12.67 -5.03 -19.43
CA GLN A 79 12.79 -6.44 -19.79
C GLN A 79 12.33 -7.34 -18.65
N ARG A 80 12.68 -7.01 -17.41
CA ARG A 80 12.24 -7.71 -16.21
C ARG A 80 10.72 -7.62 -16.05
N ALA A 81 10.12 -6.45 -16.25
CA ALA A 81 8.68 -6.28 -16.20
C ALA A 81 7.98 -7.11 -17.29
N THR A 82 8.55 -7.14 -18.51
CA THR A 82 8.02 -7.99 -19.60
C THR A 82 8.05 -9.47 -19.22
N ALA A 83 9.20 -9.95 -18.79
CA ALA A 83 9.37 -11.35 -18.37
C ALA A 83 8.44 -11.73 -17.20
N PHE A 84 8.19 -10.80 -16.27
CA PHE A 84 7.27 -11.00 -15.17
C PHE A 84 5.82 -11.17 -15.66
N PHE A 85 5.32 -10.24 -16.48
CA PHE A 85 3.94 -10.29 -16.96
C PHE A 85 3.66 -11.41 -17.96
N ASP A 86 4.70 -12.00 -18.55
CA ASP A 86 4.58 -13.15 -19.45
C ASP A 86 4.41 -14.49 -18.70
N GLN A 87 4.68 -14.55 -17.42
CA GLN A 87 4.50 -15.75 -16.63
C GLN A 87 3.03 -16.16 -16.49
N ASP A 88 2.76 -17.46 -16.57
CA ASP A 88 1.39 -18.00 -16.54
C ASP A 88 0.68 -17.67 -15.21
N TRP A 89 1.36 -17.85 -14.07
CA TRP A 89 0.79 -17.55 -12.77
C TRP A 89 0.46 -16.05 -12.58
N VAL A 90 1.20 -15.17 -13.27
CA VAL A 90 0.92 -13.72 -13.25
C VAL A 90 -0.32 -13.41 -14.08
N LYS A 91 -0.44 -14.01 -15.28
CA LYS A 91 -1.59 -13.80 -16.16
C LYS A 91 -2.91 -14.20 -15.51
N HIS A 92 -2.86 -15.18 -14.59
CA HIS A 92 -4.03 -15.70 -13.87
C HIS A 92 -4.10 -15.25 -12.41
N GLY A 93 -3.17 -14.41 -11.96
CA GLY A 93 -3.11 -13.95 -10.58
C GLY A 93 -3.97 -12.73 -10.28
N GLU A 94 -4.03 -12.35 -9.02
CA GLU A 94 -4.75 -11.16 -8.54
C GLU A 94 -3.74 -10.07 -8.14
N PRO A 95 -3.81 -8.88 -8.74
CA PRO A 95 -2.92 -7.78 -8.37
C PRO A 95 -3.33 -7.16 -7.05
N GLU A 96 -2.35 -6.97 -6.17
CA GLU A 96 -2.54 -6.48 -4.81
C GLU A 96 -1.57 -5.36 -4.47
N VAL A 97 -1.95 -4.54 -3.50
CA VAL A 97 -1.12 -3.51 -2.90
C VAL A 97 -0.95 -3.75 -1.40
N LEU A 98 0.25 -3.49 -0.89
CA LEU A 98 0.53 -3.55 0.54
C LEU A 98 0.11 -2.26 1.22
N LEU A 99 -0.69 -2.39 2.26
CA LEU A 99 -1.04 -1.31 3.17
C LEU A 99 -0.59 -1.66 4.59
N ILE A 100 -0.21 -0.67 5.36
CA ILE A 100 0.09 -0.79 6.78
C ILE A 100 -1.02 -0.14 7.61
N ARG A 101 -1.22 -0.65 8.82
CA ARG A 101 -1.93 0.05 9.88
C ARG A 101 -0.92 0.56 10.88
N ARG A 102 -0.86 1.86 11.03
CA ARG A 102 0.05 2.50 11.97
C ARG A 102 -0.24 2.09 13.41
N ALA A 103 0.81 1.89 14.19
CA ALA A 103 0.68 1.62 15.62
C ALA A 103 0.07 2.81 16.36
N ALA A 104 -0.59 2.53 17.49
CA ALA A 104 -1.07 3.56 18.38
C ALA A 104 0.13 4.15 19.15
N ARG A 105 0.43 5.42 18.92
CA ARG A 105 1.50 6.16 19.61
C ARG A 105 0.93 7.42 20.19
N GLU A 106 1.19 7.65 21.49
CA GLU A 106 0.74 8.87 22.17
C GLU A 106 1.31 10.11 21.46
N GLY A 107 0.43 11.07 21.16
CA GLY A 107 0.80 12.30 20.44
C GLY A 107 0.84 12.18 18.91
N ASP A 108 0.76 11.00 18.33
CA ASP A 108 0.63 10.84 16.87
C ASP A 108 -0.81 11.13 16.42
N ARG A 109 -0.97 12.10 15.53
CA ARG A 109 -2.28 12.44 14.93
C ARG A 109 -2.81 11.37 14.00
N TRP A 110 -1.94 10.52 13.49
CA TRP A 110 -2.22 9.53 12.47
C TRP A 110 -2.17 8.08 13.01
N GLN A 111 -2.24 7.94 14.33
CA GLN A 111 -2.28 6.64 14.98
C GLN A 111 -3.45 5.80 14.47
N SER A 112 -3.22 4.51 14.31
CA SER A 112 -4.21 3.52 13.83
C SER A 112 -4.78 3.78 12.41
N HIS A 113 -4.27 4.77 11.69
CA HIS A 113 -4.66 5.00 10.30
C HIS A 113 -4.02 3.95 9.39
N VAL A 114 -4.74 3.64 8.31
CA VAL A 114 -4.20 2.86 7.20
C VAL A 114 -3.38 3.79 6.31
N ALA A 115 -2.21 3.33 5.90
CA ALA A 115 -1.27 4.09 5.09
C ALA A 115 -0.51 3.16 4.13
N LEU A 116 0.21 3.75 3.19
CA LEU A 116 1.30 3.08 2.50
C LEU A 116 2.54 3.05 3.41
N PRO A 117 3.42 2.04 3.32
CA PRO A 117 4.72 2.06 3.98
C PRO A 117 5.52 3.30 3.58
N GLY A 118 6.24 3.88 4.51
CA GLY A 118 7.06 5.04 4.24
C GLY A 118 7.05 6.09 5.33
N GLY A 119 7.96 7.02 5.23
CA GLY A 119 8.16 8.03 6.25
C GLY A 119 8.90 9.27 5.77
N ARG A 120 9.53 9.93 6.71
CA ARG A 120 10.22 11.19 6.47
C ARG A 120 11.58 10.92 5.82
N ARG A 121 11.92 11.71 4.80
CA ARG A 121 13.26 11.73 4.26
C ARG A 121 14.24 12.28 5.28
N ASP A 122 15.29 11.55 5.55
CA ASP A 122 16.42 11.94 6.38
C ASP A 122 17.51 12.63 5.55
N PRO A 123 18.40 13.40 6.19
CA PRO A 123 19.51 14.05 5.49
C PRO A 123 20.47 13.08 4.79
N ASP A 124 20.61 11.87 5.33
CA ASP A 124 21.51 10.84 4.81
C ASP A 124 20.91 10.03 3.65
N ASP A 125 19.60 10.20 3.39
CA ASP A 125 18.98 9.58 2.22
C ASP A 125 19.46 10.24 0.93
N GLU A 126 19.96 9.45 -0.02
CA GLU A 126 20.42 9.95 -1.34
C GLU A 126 19.31 10.65 -2.13
N GLY A 127 18.04 10.38 -1.79
CA GLY A 127 16.88 10.99 -2.45
C GLY A 127 15.57 10.50 -1.87
N ASP A 128 14.48 10.99 -2.41
CA ASP A 128 13.14 10.60 -1.94
C ASP A 128 12.84 9.11 -2.15
N LYS A 129 13.37 8.50 -3.24
CA LYS A 129 13.23 7.07 -3.48
C LYS A 129 13.98 6.24 -2.44
N ALA A 130 15.21 6.66 -2.07
CA ALA A 130 16.00 5.99 -1.05
C ALA A 130 15.28 6.01 0.32
N ALA A 131 14.67 7.14 0.68
CA ALA A 131 13.83 7.24 1.87
C ALA A 131 12.67 6.24 1.87
N ALA A 132 11.94 6.08 0.74
CA ALA A 132 10.87 5.10 0.65
C ALA A 132 11.36 3.65 0.81
N ILE A 133 12.53 3.33 0.27
CA ILE A 133 13.15 1.99 0.40
C ILE A 133 13.55 1.74 1.87
N ARG A 134 14.29 2.66 2.48
CA ARG A 134 14.74 2.55 3.88
C ARG A 134 13.57 2.38 4.84
N GLU A 135 12.59 3.29 4.78
CA GLU A 135 11.41 3.25 5.64
C GLU A 135 10.62 1.94 5.49
N THR A 136 10.48 1.43 4.25
CA THR A 136 9.81 0.14 4.02
C THR A 136 10.58 -1.02 4.67
N ALA A 137 11.91 -1.03 4.56
CA ALA A 137 12.73 -2.06 5.21
C ALA A 137 12.63 -1.99 6.74
N GLU A 138 12.58 -0.80 7.32
CA GLU A 138 12.42 -0.57 8.77
C GLU A 138 11.02 -0.96 9.26
N GLU A 139 9.97 -0.52 8.58
CA GLU A 139 8.57 -0.72 9.01
C GLU A 139 8.07 -2.16 8.84
N VAL A 140 8.40 -2.82 7.72
CA VAL A 140 7.81 -4.12 7.35
C VAL A 140 8.82 -5.20 6.98
N GLY A 141 10.11 -4.86 6.90
CA GLY A 141 11.19 -5.80 6.61
C GLY A 141 11.27 -6.23 5.14
N ILE A 142 10.72 -5.44 4.20
CA ILE A 142 10.86 -5.69 2.77
C ILE A 142 12.00 -4.83 2.23
N ASP A 143 13.00 -5.48 1.63
CA ASP A 143 14.05 -4.78 0.89
C ASP A 143 13.59 -4.53 -0.55
N LEU A 144 13.25 -3.28 -0.86
CA LEU A 144 12.83 -2.86 -2.20
C LEU A 144 14.00 -2.65 -3.17
N SER A 145 15.25 -2.79 -2.71
CA SER A 145 16.45 -2.81 -3.56
C SER A 145 16.82 -4.22 -4.03
N ASP A 146 16.15 -5.26 -3.49
CA ASP A 146 16.36 -6.66 -3.86
C ASP A 146 16.10 -6.90 -5.36
N ALA A 147 16.81 -7.87 -5.92
CA ALA A 147 16.67 -8.28 -7.32
C ALA A 147 15.24 -8.74 -7.69
N ASN A 148 14.46 -9.22 -6.73
CA ASN A 148 13.05 -9.61 -6.93
C ASN A 148 12.07 -8.42 -6.83
N CYS A 149 12.58 -7.21 -6.85
CA CYS A 149 11.78 -5.99 -6.86
C CYS A 149 12.17 -5.11 -8.05
N ILE A 150 11.18 -4.57 -8.76
CA ILE A 150 11.39 -3.61 -9.83
C ILE A 150 10.90 -2.24 -9.36
N ALA A 151 11.80 -1.26 -9.30
CA ALA A 151 11.41 0.14 -9.12
C ALA A 151 10.81 0.64 -10.45
N ILE A 152 9.51 0.83 -10.46
CA ILE A 152 8.75 1.22 -11.68
C ILE A 152 8.93 2.72 -11.96
N GLY A 153 8.73 3.56 -10.95
CA GLY A 153 8.80 5.02 -11.11
C GLY A 153 8.13 5.75 -9.95
N ASN A 154 7.91 7.04 -10.14
CA ASN A 154 7.23 7.89 -9.16
C ASN A 154 5.82 8.24 -9.63
N LEU A 155 4.91 8.48 -8.69
CA LEU A 155 3.64 9.15 -8.94
C LEU A 155 3.79 10.67 -8.72
N PRO A 156 2.81 11.48 -9.15
CA PRO A 156 2.88 12.93 -8.94
C PRO A 156 3.12 13.29 -7.48
N GLN A 157 4.19 13.99 -7.21
CA GLN A 157 4.49 14.53 -5.89
C GLN A 157 3.47 15.64 -5.55
N ARG A 158 3.13 15.76 -4.26
CA ARG A 158 2.12 16.72 -3.82
C ARG A 158 2.57 17.47 -2.58
N VAL A 159 2.33 18.76 -2.58
CA VAL A 159 2.42 19.58 -1.38
C VAL A 159 1.22 19.25 -0.49
N VAL A 160 1.48 18.70 0.69
CA VAL A 160 0.46 18.44 1.71
C VAL A 160 0.27 19.71 2.53
N THR A 161 -0.97 20.15 2.66
CA THR A 161 -1.33 21.37 3.39
C THR A 161 -2.22 21.05 4.59
N THR A 162 -2.38 22.03 5.49
CA THR A 162 -3.40 21.94 6.55
C THR A 162 -4.79 21.84 5.94
N SER A 163 -5.78 21.38 6.72
CA SER A 163 -7.18 21.17 6.29
C SER A 163 -7.83 22.39 5.61
N TRP A 164 -7.34 23.59 5.91
CA TRP A 164 -7.81 24.84 5.31
C TRP A 164 -6.92 25.32 4.15
N GLY A 165 -5.96 24.49 3.69
CA GLY A 165 -5.10 24.78 2.54
C GLY A 165 -4.11 25.95 2.74
N LYS A 166 -4.04 26.55 3.93
CA LYS A 166 -3.32 27.79 4.16
C LYS A 166 -1.82 27.59 4.50
N VAL A 167 -1.46 26.43 5.07
CA VAL A 167 -0.08 26.19 5.49
C VAL A 167 0.40 24.88 4.87
N ALA A 168 1.47 24.96 4.13
CA ALA A 168 2.15 23.79 3.59
C ALA A 168 2.92 23.07 4.71
N LEU A 169 2.77 21.75 4.79
CA LEU A 169 3.35 20.91 5.84
C LEU A 169 4.55 20.12 5.37
N MET A 170 4.46 19.53 4.19
CA MET A 170 5.50 18.68 3.58
C MET A 170 5.23 18.47 2.09
N VAL A 171 6.22 17.97 1.38
CA VAL A 171 6.04 17.37 0.04
C VAL A 171 5.95 15.85 0.21
N LEU A 172 4.89 15.25 -0.31
CA LEU A 172 4.70 13.80 -0.35
C LEU A 172 5.19 13.26 -1.69
N CYS A 173 6.08 12.25 -1.64
CA CYS A 173 6.78 11.68 -2.78
C CYS A 173 6.47 10.18 -2.88
N PRO A 174 5.46 9.77 -3.65
CA PRO A 174 5.12 8.35 -3.78
C PRO A 174 5.92 7.68 -4.90
N TYR A 175 6.46 6.49 -4.61
CA TYR A 175 7.18 5.63 -5.55
C TYR A 175 6.48 4.28 -5.70
N VAL A 176 6.51 3.72 -6.91
CA VAL A 176 5.87 2.44 -7.23
C VAL A 176 6.93 1.36 -7.39
N PHE A 177 6.71 0.26 -6.71
CA PHE A 177 7.56 -0.93 -6.72
C PHE A 177 6.72 -2.16 -7.04
N LEU A 178 7.26 -3.04 -7.88
CA LEU A 178 6.65 -4.31 -8.27
C LEU A 178 7.47 -5.47 -7.76
N ILE A 179 6.91 -6.28 -6.88
CA ILE A 179 7.52 -7.53 -6.41
C ILE A 179 7.26 -8.60 -7.46
N THR A 180 8.32 -9.27 -7.89
CA THR A 180 8.29 -10.23 -9.01
C THR A 180 8.28 -11.68 -8.59
N GLN A 181 8.42 -11.98 -7.30
CA GLN A 181 8.36 -13.33 -6.75
C GLN A 181 6.93 -13.68 -6.28
N PRO A 182 6.50 -14.94 -6.43
CA PRO A 182 5.14 -15.37 -6.09
C PRO A 182 4.87 -15.43 -4.59
N SER A 183 5.91 -15.53 -3.77
CA SER A 183 5.81 -15.56 -2.32
C SER A 183 6.90 -14.72 -1.69
N LEU A 184 6.54 -14.01 -0.63
CA LEU A 184 7.47 -13.25 0.20
C LEU A 184 7.82 -14.03 1.47
N PRO A 185 9.03 -13.82 2.02
CA PRO A 185 9.30 -14.24 3.38
C PRO A 185 8.34 -13.55 4.36
N PRO A 186 8.13 -14.12 5.56
CA PRO A 186 7.30 -13.49 6.58
C PRO A 186 7.76 -12.07 6.87
N LEU A 187 6.81 -11.13 6.87
CA LEU A 187 7.09 -9.72 7.14
C LEU A 187 7.55 -9.54 8.59
N ARG A 188 8.52 -8.67 8.79
CA ARG A 188 9.05 -8.29 10.11
C ARG A 188 8.59 -6.87 10.43
N LEU A 189 7.48 -6.78 11.17
CA LEU A 189 6.89 -5.50 11.52
C LEU A 189 7.67 -4.80 12.64
N GLN A 190 7.89 -3.49 12.51
CA GLN A 190 8.41 -2.66 13.58
C GLN A 190 7.27 -2.32 14.56
N PRO A 191 7.26 -2.87 15.79
CA PRO A 191 6.09 -2.79 16.68
C PRO A 191 5.71 -1.37 17.10
N THR A 192 6.68 -0.48 17.15
CA THR A 192 6.47 0.92 17.55
C THR A 192 5.82 1.77 16.45
N GLU A 193 5.81 1.29 15.22
CA GLU A 193 5.34 2.05 14.06
C GLU A 193 4.21 1.35 13.31
N VAL A 194 4.24 0.03 13.22
CA VAL A 194 3.28 -0.79 12.45
C VAL A 194 2.60 -1.80 13.34
N ALA A 195 1.29 -1.69 13.47
CA ALA A 195 0.45 -2.65 14.20
C ALA A 195 0.11 -3.87 13.34
N SER A 196 -0.12 -3.67 12.05
CA SER A 196 -0.45 -4.74 11.11
C SER A 196 -0.19 -4.31 9.66
N THR A 197 -0.03 -5.31 8.79
CA THR A 197 0.03 -5.13 7.34
C THR A 197 -1.10 -5.87 6.66
N HIS A 198 -1.52 -5.39 5.51
CA HIS A 198 -2.64 -5.92 4.76
C HIS A 198 -2.34 -5.89 3.27
N TRP A 199 -2.37 -7.05 2.61
CA TRP A 199 -2.40 -7.13 1.17
C TRP A 199 -3.86 -6.98 0.71
N VAL A 200 -4.11 -6.04 -0.17
CA VAL A 200 -5.46 -5.68 -0.62
C VAL A 200 -5.52 -5.72 -2.14
N SER A 201 -6.48 -6.48 -2.67
CA SER A 201 -6.71 -6.58 -4.11
C SER A 201 -7.02 -5.21 -4.72
N LEU A 202 -6.39 -4.88 -5.84
CA LEU A 202 -6.72 -3.67 -6.61
C LEU A 202 -8.17 -3.71 -7.10
N ARG A 203 -8.72 -4.89 -7.38
CA ARG A 203 -10.14 -5.08 -7.73
C ARG A 203 -11.05 -4.63 -6.59
N ALA A 204 -10.72 -5.00 -5.35
CA ALA A 204 -11.49 -4.58 -4.19
C ALA A 204 -11.47 -3.05 -4.02
N LEU A 205 -10.31 -2.42 -4.22
CA LEU A 205 -10.17 -0.96 -4.14
C LEU A 205 -10.94 -0.24 -5.25
N LEU A 206 -11.06 -0.82 -6.43
CA LEU A 206 -11.79 -0.25 -7.56
C LEU A 206 -13.29 -0.52 -7.50
N SER A 207 -13.73 -1.50 -6.72
CA SER A 207 -15.13 -1.91 -6.65
C SER A 207 -16.03 -0.84 -6.02
N PRO A 208 -17.10 -0.41 -6.72
CA PRO A 208 -18.08 0.50 -6.13
C PRO A 208 -18.75 -0.03 -4.85
N SER A 209 -18.88 -1.35 -4.72
CA SER A 209 -19.50 -1.99 -3.54
C SER A 209 -18.66 -1.84 -2.27
N GLN A 210 -17.37 -1.53 -2.39
CA GLN A 210 -16.48 -1.29 -1.26
C GLN A 210 -16.43 0.19 -0.86
N ARG A 211 -17.03 1.08 -1.64
CA ARG A 211 -17.10 2.51 -1.30
C ARG A 211 -18.07 2.70 -0.15
N THR A 212 -17.65 3.47 0.83
CA THR A 212 -18.43 3.80 2.02
C THR A 212 -18.11 5.21 2.50
N PHE A 213 -18.70 5.61 3.59
CA PHE A 213 -18.38 6.86 4.25
C PHE A 213 -17.89 6.60 5.67
N ALA A 214 -16.81 7.24 6.05
CA ALA A 214 -16.34 7.32 7.42
C ALA A 214 -16.73 8.67 8.02
N TYR A 215 -17.15 8.66 9.28
CA TYR A 215 -17.47 9.87 10.02
C TYR A 215 -16.43 10.09 11.11
N GLU A 216 -15.69 11.19 11.02
CA GLU A 216 -14.74 11.57 12.05
C GLU A 216 -15.22 12.81 12.80
N ASP A 217 -15.11 12.74 14.12
CA ASP A 217 -15.33 13.92 14.98
C ASP A 217 -14.08 14.82 14.92
N VAL A 218 -14.17 15.85 14.09
CA VAL A 218 -13.09 16.85 13.97
C VAL A 218 -13.19 17.94 15.02
N SER A 219 -14.28 17.99 15.80
CA SER A 219 -14.49 19.00 16.83
C SER A 219 -13.41 18.95 17.91
N SER A 220 -12.99 17.75 18.31
CA SER A 220 -11.94 17.55 19.31
C SER A 220 -10.55 18.02 18.82
N ARG A 221 -10.28 17.90 17.52
CA ARG A 221 -9.02 18.35 16.90
C ARG A 221 -8.94 19.87 16.77
N LEU A 222 -10.04 20.51 16.39
CA LEU A 222 -10.15 21.96 16.21
C LEU A 222 -10.27 22.68 17.56
N ALA A 223 -10.99 22.08 18.51
CA ALA A 223 -11.18 22.62 19.84
C ALA A 223 -9.92 22.64 20.74
N LYS A 224 -8.84 21.91 20.36
CA LYS A 224 -7.55 22.02 21.08
C LYS A 224 -6.84 23.37 20.87
N GLN A 225 -7.19 24.10 19.83
CA GLN A 225 -6.59 25.41 19.52
C GLN A 225 -7.41 26.60 20.06
N GLU A 226 -8.68 26.39 20.45
CA GLU A 226 -9.59 27.44 20.92
C GLU A 226 -9.87 27.29 22.41
N LYS A 227 -9.98 28.41 23.13
CA LYS A 227 -10.32 28.47 24.56
C LYS A 227 -11.70 29.08 24.76
N GLY A 228 -12.44 28.57 25.77
CA GLY A 228 -13.74 29.13 26.17
C GLY A 228 -14.92 28.73 25.32
N TRP A 229 -16.00 29.55 25.32
CA TRP A 229 -17.29 29.29 24.65
C TRP A 229 -17.18 29.04 23.13
N ARG A 230 -16.17 29.60 22.48
CA ARG A 230 -15.90 29.34 21.05
C ARG A 230 -15.64 27.88 20.75
N LYS A 231 -15.03 27.16 21.70
CA LYS A 231 -14.81 25.72 21.61
C LYS A 231 -16.12 24.96 21.51
N ASP A 232 -17.10 25.32 22.32
CA ASP A 232 -18.41 24.64 22.34
C ASP A 232 -19.24 24.96 21.12
N VAL A 233 -19.21 26.21 20.65
CA VAL A 233 -19.87 26.64 19.40
C VAL A 233 -19.25 25.90 18.20
N MET A 234 -17.90 25.82 18.10
CA MET A 234 -17.24 25.07 17.03
C MET A 234 -17.54 23.56 17.09
N ARG A 235 -17.65 23.02 18.30
CA ARG A 235 -18.02 21.61 18.50
C ARG A 235 -19.41 21.28 17.98
N VAL A 236 -20.36 22.19 18.15
CA VAL A 236 -21.73 22.05 17.66
C VAL A 236 -21.83 22.30 16.15
N MET A 237 -21.11 23.30 15.63
CA MET A 237 -21.16 23.66 14.21
C MET A 237 -20.36 22.75 13.28
N LEU A 238 -19.22 22.24 13.73
CA LEU A 238 -18.32 21.44 12.89
C LEU A 238 -18.48 19.92 13.07
N GLY A 239 -19.21 19.47 14.06
CA GLY A 239 -19.69 18.12 14.29
C GLY A 239 -18.82 16.99 13.73
N LYS A 240 -19.47 16.06 13.09
CA LYS A 240 -18.84 14.94 12.38
C LYS A 240 -18.62 15.30 10.92
N MET A 241 -17.39 15.26 10.45
CA MET A 241 -17.10 15.36 9.01
C MET A 241 -17.21 13.98 8.37
N GLN A 242 -17.86 13.96 7.21
CA GLN A 242 -18.00 12.76 6.38
C GLN A 242 -16.84 12.70 5.40
N PHE A 243 -16.15 11.57 5.37
CA PHE A 243 -15.09 11.29 4.42
C PHE A 243 -15.50 10.12 3.54
N ALA A 244 -15.23 10.24 2.24
CA ALA A 244 -15.31 9.09 1.36
C ALA A 244 -14.24 8.06 1.78
N ALA A 245 -14.65 6.82 1.94
CA ALA A 245 -13.81 5.74 2.41
C ALA A 245 -13.98 4.49 1.54
N ILE A 246 -13.01 3.59 1.61
CA ILE A 246 -13.08 2.28 0.96
C ILE A 246 -12.96 1.24 2.07
N ARG A 247 -13.89 0.29 2.09
CA ARG A 247 -13.82 -0.86 2.99
C ARG A 247 -12.73 -1.80 2.50
N LEU A 248 -11.70 -1.97 3.29
CA LEU A 248 -10.61 -2.89 2.96
C LEU A 248 -11.03 -4.32 3.26
N ILE A 249 -10.86 -5.19 2.27
CA ILE A 249 -10.99 -6.65 2.40
C ILE A 249 -9.63 -7.22 2.03
N PRO A 250 -8.75 -7.46 3.03
CA PRO A 250 -7.42 -7.99 2.77
C PRO A 250 -7.50 -9.46 2.39
N SER A 251 -6.66 -9.88 1.45
CA SER A 251 -6.42 -11.29 1.12
C SER A 251 -5.50 -11.95 2.13
N GLU A 252 -4.56 -11.17 2.68
CA GLU A 252 -3.59 -11.60 3.65
C GLU A 252 -3.29 -10.46 4.64
N SER A 253 -3.12 -10.82 5.91
CA SER A 253 -2.77 -9.86 6.96
C SER A 253 -1.70 -10.42 7.89
N SER A 254 -0.73 -9.58 8.25
CA SER A 254 0.26 -9.87 9.28
C SER A 254 0.11 -8.88 10.43
N TYR A 255 0.18 -9.39 11.66
CA TYR A 255 0.00 -8.59 12.87
C TYR A 255 1.27 -8.59 13.71
N CYS A 256 1.53 -7.48 14.38
CA CYS A 256 2.60 -7.44 15.36
C CYS A 256 2.17 -8.20 16.62
N SER A 257 2.94 -9.21 17.00
CA SER A 257 2.68 -10.05 18.17
C SER A 257 2.74 -9.30 19.52
N THR A 258 3.30 -8.10 19.52
CA THR A 258 3.49 -7.27 20.71
C THR A 258 2.37 -6.25 20.92
N THR A 259 1.36 -6.19 20.05
CA THR A 259 0.24 -5.24 20.20
C THR A 259 -0.76 -5.78 21.20
N PRO A 260 -0.90 -5.23 22.42
CA PRO A 260 -1.87 -5.71 23.41
C PRO A 260 -3.30 -5.50 22.89
N GLY A 261 -4.12 -6.54 22.95
CA GLY A 261 -5.56 -6.44 22.74
C GLY A 261 -6.05 -6.62 21.29
N PHE A 262 -5.19 -6.97 20.35
CA PHE A 262 -5.63 -7.27 18.98
C PHE A 262 -5.75 -8.79 18.79
N LEU A 263 -6.96 -9.31 18.89
CA LEU A 263 -7.27 -10.64 18.35
C LEU A 263 -7.39 -10.49 16.83
N PRO A 264 -6.64 -11.26 16.03
CA PRO A 264 -6.85 -11.30 14.59
C PRO A 264 -8.32 -11.68 14.33
N PRO A 265 -8.98 -11.13 13.30
CA PRO A 265 -10.29 -11.61 12.90
C PRO A 265 -10.18 -13.13 12.67
N ALA A 266 -11.16 -13.86 13.15
CA ALA A 266 -11.21 -15.31 12.96
C ALA A 266 -10.96 -15.63 11.48
N PRO A 267 -10.14 -16.63 11.15
CA PRO A 267 -9.91 -17.03 9.76
C PRO A 267 -11.26 -17.29 9.11
N ASN A 268 -11.45 -16.71 7.93
CA ASN A 268 -12.69 -16.82 7.19
C ASN A 268 -13.02 -18.32 7.00
N PRO A 269 -14.16 -18.85 7.45
CA PRO A 269 -14.44 -20.29 7.46
C PRO A 269 -14.61 -20.92 6.06
N THR A 270 -14.31 -20.21 5.00
CA THR A 270 -14.53 -20.63 3.62
C THR A 270 -13.34 -21.32 2.93
N TYR A 271 -12.24 -21.59 3.63
CA TYR A 271 -11.13 -22.35 3.06
C TYR A 271 -10.68 -23.46 4.02
N GLY A 272 -11.53 -24.46 4.23
CA GLY A 272 -11.12 -25.79 4.64
C GLY A 272 -10.59 -26.55 3.42
N PRO A 273 -9.60 -27.45 3.60
CA PRO A 273 -9.21 -28.38 2.56
C PRO A 273 -10.35 -29.32 2.20
N PRO A 274 -10.35 -29.88 0.96
CA PRO A 274 -11.36 -30.81 0.49
C PRO A 274 -11.41 -32.06 1.33
#